data_2b33ebd0d3c734a36f88698fa05c1af8
#
_entry.id   2b33ebd0d3c734a36f88698fa05c1af8
#
_cell.length_a   1.000
_cell.length_b   1.000
_cell.length_c   1.000
_cell.angle_alpha   90.00
_cell.angle_beta   90.00
_cell.angle_gamma   90.00
#
_symmetry.space_group_name_H-M   'P 1'
#
loop_
_entity.id
_entity.type
_entity.pdbx_description
1 polymer ?
#
loop_
_entity_poly.entity_id
_entity_poly.type
_entity_poly.pdbx_seq_one_letter_code
_entity_poly.pdbx_strand_id
1 'polypeptide(L)'
;MDWCQYRFRSSWDVDAGPDAVYRVLERPDEYPTWWPQVREVRRTGETTGTLRFRSALPYDLFVTAHATRQDPQARVLEVALYGDLEGWVRWTILRNGADGGAPTHLVFEEDVIVNKPLMRRLALPCRPLFRANHALMIRQGRRGLRARLATAPDAV
;
A
#
# COMPACT_ATOMS: atom_id res chain seq x y z
N MET A 1 22.59 11.95 5.07
CA MET A 1 21.66 11.11 4.28
C MET A 1 21.30 9.91 5.11
N ASP A 2 20.03 9.71 5.40
CA ASP A 2 19.57 8.52 6.15
C ASP A 2 19.38 7.35 5.17
N TRP A 3 20.28 6.36 5.24
CA TRP A 3 20.23 5.17 4.40
C TRP A 3 19.06 4.24 4.71
N CYS A 4 18.38 4.47 5.82
CA CYS A 4 17.19 3.71 6.23
C CYS A 4 15.89 4.38 5.80
N GLN A 5 15.94 5.57 5.22
CA GLN A 5 14.78 6.24 4.66
C GLN A 5 14.54 5.79 3.22
N TYR A 6 13.28 5.48 2.94
CA TYR A 6 12.81 5.08 1.61
C TYR A 6 11.60 5.93 1.22
N ARG A 7 11.68 6.46 0.00
CA ARG A 7 10.58 7.18 -0.64
C ARG A 7 10.21 6.46 -1.91
N PHE A 8 8.96 6.08 -2.02
CA PHE A 8 8.43 5.39 -3.19
C PHE A 8 7.19 6.11 -3.71
N ARG A 9 7.08 6.13 -5.03
CA ARG A 9 5.89 6.58 -5.72
C ARG A 9 5.60 5.61 -6.85
N SER A 10 4.36 5.14 -6.93
CA SER A 10 3.91 4.23 -7.96
C SER A 10 2.58 4.69 -8.52
N SER A 11 2.41 4.57 -9.82
CA SER A 11 1.17 4.92 -10.51
C SER A 11 0.58 3.71 -11.19
N TRP A 12 -0.72 3.49 -11.00
CA TRP A 12 -1.43 2.33 -11.52
C TRP A 12 -2.67 2.80 -12.28
N ASP A 13 -2.85 2.29 -13.49
CA ASP A 13 -4.13 2.43 -14.21
C ASP A 13 -5.00 1.22 -13.92
N VAL A 14 -6.25 1.47 -13.53
CA VAL A 14 -7.16 0.45 -13.04
C VAL A 14 -8.47 0.53 -13.81
N ASP A 15 -8.92 -0.62 -14.32
CA ASP A 15 -10.15 -0.75 -15.13
C ASP A 15 -11.38 -0.94 -14.23
N ALA A 16 -11.61 0.05 -13.37
CA ALA A 16 -12.77 0.15 -12.50
C ALA A 16 -13.01 1.62 -12.15
N GLY A 17 -14.22 1.99 -11.81
CA GLY A 17 -14.55 3.37 -11.44
C GLY A 17 -13.85 3.81 -10.16
N PRO A 18 -13.55 5.12 -10.01
CA PRO A 18 -12.82 5.63 -8.83
C PRO A 18 -13.47 5.31 -7.49
N ASP A 19 -14.79 5.30 -7.41
CA ASP A 19 -15.51 5.01 -6.17
C ASP A 19 -15.42 3.52 -5.79
N ALA A 20 -15.40 2.63 -6.80
CA ALA A 20 -15.19 1.20 -6.57
C ALA A 20 -13.77 0.94 -6.06
N VAL A 21 -12.77 1.61 -6.62
CA VAL A 21 -11.38 1.53 -6.16
C VAL A 21 -11.26 2.05 -4.73
N TYR A 22 -11.85 3.19 -4.42
CA TYR A 22 -11.85 3.75 -3.06
C TYR A 22 -12.43 2.76 -2.05
N ARG A 23 -13.59 2.15 -2.35
CA ARG A 23 -14.24 1.18 -1.45
C ARG A 23 -13.39 -0.04 -1.13
N VAL A 24 -12.57 -0.51 -2.08
CA VAL A 24 -11.65 -1.62 -1.84
C VAL A 24 -10.47 -1.17 -0.98
N LEU A 25 -9.90 0.00 -1.25
CA LEU A 25 -8.72 0.50 -0.56
C LEU A 25 -9.02 0.99 0.87
N GLU A 26 -10.23 1.44 1.16
CA GLU A 26 -10.62 1.88 2.51
C GLU A 26 -10.78 0.74 3.52
N ARG A 27 -10.69 -0.52 3.06
CA ARG A 27 -10.85 -1.72 3.87
C ARG A 27 -9.53 -2.48 4.01
N PRO A 28 -8.61 -2.03 4.88
CA PRO A 28 -7.31 -2.65 5.01
C PRO A 28 -7.37 -4.08 5.56
N ASP A 29 -8.41 -4.42 6.31
CA ASP A 29 -8.68 -5.78 6.81
C ASP A 29 -8.91 -6.80 5.67
N GLU A 30 -9.30 -6.35 4.49
CA GLU A 30 -9.43 -7.20 3.30
C GLU A 30 -8.16 -7.32 2.47
N TYR A 31 -7.13 -6.50 2.73
CA TYR A 31 -5.88 -6.51 1.94
C TYR A 31 -5.21 -7.88 1.83
N PRO A 32 -5.18 -8.74 2.87
CA PRO A 32 -4.62 -10.08 2.74
C PRO A 32 -5.30 -10.94 1.67
N THR A 33 -6.53 -10.65 1.30
CA THR A 33 -7.27 -11.41 0.30
C THR A 33 -6.82 -11.13 -1.13
N TRP A 34 -6.20 -9.97 -1.40
CA TRP A 34 -5.77 -9.59 -2.74
C TRP A 34 -4.31 -9.14 -2.84
N TRP A 35 -3.66 -8.82 -1.72
CA TRP A 35 -2.25 -8.41 -1.69
C TRP A 35 -1.41 -9.45 -0.93
N PRO A 36 -0.71 -10.36 -1.64
CA PRO A 36 -0.06 -11.51 -1.00
C PRO A 36 0.98 -11.17 0.07
N GLN A 37 1.65 -10.01 -0.04
CA GLN A 37 2.66 -9.58 0.92
C GLN A 37 2.06 -9.03 2.22
N VAL A 38 0.80 -8.64 2.21
CA VAL A 38 0.06 -8.28 3.42
C VAL A 38 -0.49 -9.58 4.01
N ARG A 39 0.19 -10.10 5.04
CA ARG A 39 -0.11 -11.42 5.60
C ARG A 39 -1.23 -11.40 6.62
N GLU A 40 -1.28 -10.33 7.40
CA GLU A 40 -2.25 -10.20 8.47
C GLU A 40 -2.55 -8.72 8.71
N VAL A 41 -3.81 -8.43 8.94
CA VAL A 41 -4.28 -7.12 9.39
C VAL A 41 -5.25 -7.36 10.55
N ARG A 42 -5.00 -6.69 11.67
CA ARG A 42 -5.89 -6.71 12.84
C ARG A 42 -6.32 -5.30 13.19
N ARG A 43 -7.60 -5.07 13.20
CA ARG A 43 -8.15 -3.81 13.68
C ARG A 43 -8.05 -3.75 15.21
N THR A 44 -7.44 -2.68 15.73
CA THR A 44 -7.26 -2.45 17.17
C THR A 44 -8.08 -1.27 17.70
N GLY A 45 -8.66 -0.47 16.82
CA GLY A 45 -9.51 0.68 17.13
C GLY A 45 -10.27 1.12 15.88
N GLU A 46 -10.99 2.23 15.97
CA GLU A 46 -11.76 2.75 14.84
C GLU A 46 -10.86 3.15 13.66
N THR A 47 -9.71 3.74 13.98
CA THR A 47 -8.74 4.27 12.99
C THR A 47 -7.38 3.61 13.08
N THR A 48 -7.22 2.58 13.91
CA THR A 48 -5.94 1.94 14.18
C THR A 48 -5.99 0.45 13.92
N GLY A 49 -4.86 -0.10 13.51
CA GLY A 49 -4.69 -1.52 13.30
C GLY A 49 -3.21 -1.91 13.25
N THR A 50 -2.96 -3.20 13.36
CA THR A 50 -1.62 -3.77 13.20
C THR A 50 -1.56 -4.57 11.91
N LEU A 51 -0.41 -4.53 11.25
CA LEU A 51 -0.18 -5.21 9.99
C LEU A 51 1.12 -6.00 10.04
N ARG A 52 1.13 -7.15 9.37
CA ARG A 52 2.31 -7.95 9.15
C ARG A 52 2.54 -8.11 7.66
N PHE A 53 3.73 -7.70 7.21
CA PHE A 53 4.15 -7.83 5.81
C PHE A 53 5.24 -8.87 5.68
N ARG A 54 5.18 -9.65 4.61
CA ARG A 54 6.27 -10.55 4.21
C ARG A 54 6.30 -10.64 2.70
N SER A 55 7.48 -10.43 2.12
CA SER A 55 7.71 -10.55 0.71
C SER A 55 8.73 -11.67 0.40
N ALA A 56 9.53 -11.53 -0.63
CA ALA A 56 10.50 -12.55 -1.03
C ALA A 56 11.65 -12.73 -0.03
N LEU A 57 11.97 -11.69 0.75
CA LEU A 57 13.02 -11.76 1.77
C LEU A 57 12.52 -12.48 3.02
N PRO A 58 13.40 -13.23 3.72
CA PRO A 58 13.00 -14.13 4.81
C PRO A 58 12.83 -13.42 6.16
N TYR A 59 12.07 -12.33 6.19
CA TYR A 59 11.72 -11.63 7.43
C TYR A 59 10.32 -11.03 7.33
N ASP A 60 9.69 -10.84 8.48
CA ASP A 60 8.42 -10.16 8.60
C ASP A 60 8.63 -8.71 9.08
N LEU A 61 7.80 -7.80 8.60
CA LEU A 61 7.68 -6.44 9.10
C LEU A 61 6.37 -6.30 9.85
N PHE A 62 6.46 -5.81 11.08
CA PHE A 62 5.31 -5.55 11.94
C PHE A 62 5.14 -4.05 12.11
N VAL A 63 3.98 -3.54 11.73
CA VAL A 63 3.67 -2.11 11.85
C VAL A 63 2.31 -1.90 12.50
N THR A 64 2.20 -0.77 13.21
CA THR A 64 0.92 -0.22 13.64
C THR A 64 0.56 0.91 12.67
N ALA A 65 -0.64 0.85 12.12
CA ALA A 65 -1.16 1.88 11.22
C ALA A 65 -2.24 2.69 11.92
N HIS A 66 -2.21 3.99 11.71
CA HIS A 66 -3.24 4.92 12.17
C HIS A 66 -3.74 5.74 10.99
N ALA A 67 -5.04 5.67 10.71
CA ALA A 67 -5.64 6.43 9.64
C ALA A 67 -5.60 7.93 9.97
N THR A 68 -4.91 8.71 9.16
CA THR A 68 -4.78 10.16 9.32
C THR A 68 -5.68 10.93 8.38
N ARG A 69 -6.08 10.30 7.26
CA ARG A 69 -7.01 10.89 6.32
C ARG A 69 -7.85 9.81 5.65
N GLN A 70 -9.16 9.97 5.71
CA GLN A 70 -10.15 9.16 5.00
C GLN A 70 -11.14 10.13 4.36
N ASP A 71 -10.87 10.54 3.13
CA ASP A 71 -11.62 11.57 2.43
C ASP A 71 -12.26 10.98 1.17
N PRO A 72 -13.52 10.54 1.24
CA PRO A 72 -14.20 9.94 0.09
C PRO A 72 -14.50 10.94 -1.01
N GLN A 73 -14.63 12.24 -0.72
CA GLN A 73 -14.86 13.26 -1.73
C GLN A 73 -13.60 13.54 -2.54
N ALA A 74 -12.47 13.75 -1.87
CA ALA A 74 -11.17 13.90 -2.52
C ALA A 74 -10.58 12.57 -3.00
N ARG A 75 -11.12 11.44 -2.54
CA ARG A 75 -10.62 10.08 -2.79
C ARG A 75 -9.16 9.93 -2.39
N VAL A 76 -8.87 10.34 -1.16
CA VAL A 76 -7.55 10.23 -0.56
C VAL A 76 -7.64 9.41 0.73
N LEU A 77 -6.74 8.43 0.84
CA LEU A 77 -6.55 7.62 2.03
C LEU A 77 -5.10 7.75 2.48
N GLU A 78 -4.88 8.13 3.73
CA GLU A 78 -3.56 8.27 4.29
C GLU A 78 -3.48 7.62 5.67
N VAL A 79 -2.38 6.92 5.91
CA VAL A 79 -2.09 6.30 7.20
C VAL A 79 -0.70 6.67 7.67
N ALA A 80 -0.56 6.90 8.96
CA ALA A 80 0.73 6.94 9.64
C ALA A 80 1.12 5.53 10.06
N LEU A 81 2.40 5.20 9.94
CA LEU A 81 2.97 3.90 10.28
C LEU A 81 3.96 4.06 11.44
N TYR A 82 3.94 3.08 12.34
CA TYR A 82 4.84 2.98 13.49
C TYR A 82 5.31 1.54 13.65
N GLY A 83 6.49 1.35 14.21
CA GLY A 83 7.08 0.03 14.44
C GLY A 83 8.28 -0.23 13.54
N ASP A 84 8.32 -1.36 12.86
CA ASP A 84 9.41 -1.73 11.96
C ASP A 84 9.56 -0.76 10.78
N LEU A 85 8.46 -0.12 10.38
CA LEU A 85 8.44 1.02 9.47
C LEU A 85 7.80 2.21 10.19
N GLU A 86 8.38 3.38 10.02
CA GLU A 86 7.86 4.63 10.60
C GLU A 86 7.78 5.71 9.53
N GLY A 87 6.61 6.30 9.35
CA GLY A 87 6.35 7.29 8.33
C GLY A 87 4.90 7.31 7.91
N TRP A 88 4.64 7.43 6.62
CA TRP A 88 3.28 7.50 6.09
C TRP A 88 3.16 6.84 4.73
N VAL A 89 1.93 6.43 4.42
CA VAL A 89 1.50 5.89 3.12
C VAL A 89 0.24 6.61 2.69
N ARG A 90 0.14 6.96 1.41
CA ARG A 90 -1.02 7.65 0.83
C ARG A 90 -1.47 6.99 -0.47
N TRP A 91 -2.77 6.77 -0.57
CA TRP A 91 -3.47 6.48 -1.81
C TRP A 91 -4.18 7.73 -2.32
N THR A 92 -3.95 8.11 -3.56
CA THR A 92 -4.71 9.15 -4.26
C THR A 92 -5.37 8.54 -5.48
N ILE A 93 -6.69 8.66 -5.57
CA ILE A 93 -7.50 8.01 -6.59
C ILE A 93 -8.06 9.10 -7.50
N LEU A 94 -7.63 9.09 -8.75
CA LEU A 94 -7.97 10.10 -9.75
C LEU A 94 -8.84 9.48 -10.84
N ARG A 95 -9.82 10.26 -11.33
CA ARG A 95 -10.57 9.89 -12.52
C ARG A 95 -9.77 10.25 -13.77
N ASN A 96 -9.53 9.28 -14.63
CA ASN A 96 -8.97 9.56 -15.94
C ASN A 96 -10.01 10.25 -16.85
N GLY A 97 -9.50 11.05 -17.78
CA GLY A 97 -10.32 11.69 -18.79
C GLY A 97 -10.90 10.72 -19.82
N ALA A 98 -11.75 11.22 -20.72
CA ALA A 98 -12.57 10.45 -21.67
C ALA A 98 -11.80 9.78 -22.82
N ASP A 99 -10.49 9.72 -22.82
CA ASP A 99 -9.65 9.37 -23.96
C ASP A 99 -9.43 7.85 -24.17
N GLY A 100 -10.37 7.00 -23.75
CA GLY A 100 -10.34 5.56 -24.03
C GLY A 100 -9.35 4.73 -23.23
N GLY A 101 -8.70 5.30 -22.19
CA GLY A 101 -7.86 4.58 -21.23
C GLY A 101 -8.66 4.03 -20.06
N ALA A 102 -7.97 3.41 -19.11
CA ALA A 102 -8.56 2.94 -17.86
C ALA A 102 -9.24 4.10 -17.11
N PRO A 103 -10.44 3.90 -16.52
CA PRO A 103 -11.21 4.99 -15.91
C PRO A 103 -10.58 5.59 -14.66
N THR A 104 -9.67 4.88 -13.99
CA THR A 104 -9.05 5.32 -12.76
C THR A 104 -7.52 5.30 -12.85
N HIS A 105 -6.92 6.40 -12.42
CA HIS A 105 -5.48 6.51 -12.18
C HIS A 105 -5.24 6.57 -10.67
N LEU A 106 -4.50 5.60 -10.17
CA LEU A 106 -4.21 5.45 -8.75
C LEU A 106 -2.74 5.79 -8.48
N VAL A 107 -2.49 6.66 -7.52
CA VAL A 107 -1.14 7.02 -7.09
C VAL A 107 -0.92 6.50 -5.68
N PHE A 108 0.11 5.70 -5.52
CA PHE A 108 0.61 5.22 -4.23
C PHE A 108 1.89 5.96 -3.87
N GLU A 109 1.92 6.55 -2.69
CA GLU A 109 3.08 7.25 -2.17
C GLU A 109 3.42 6.72 -0.78
N GLU A 110 4.71 6.54 -0.54
CA GLU A 110 5.23 6.04 0.73
C GLU A 110 6.52 6.78 1.08
N ASP A 111 6.60 7.28 2.30
CA ASP A 111 7.83 7.85 2.88
C ASP A 111 8.01 7.25 4.26
N VAL A 112 8.98 6.34 4.39
CA VAL A 112 9.19 5.56 5.61
C VAL A 112 10.65 5.43 5.97
N ILE A 113 10.89 5.33 7.26
CA ILE A 113 12.18 4.95 7.83
C ILE A 113 12.07 3.51 8.33
N VAL A 114 13.04 2.68 7.98
CA VAL A 114 13.13 1.30 8.43
C VAL A 114 13.79 1.26 9.80
N ASN A 115 13.09 0.71 10.79
CA ASN A 115 13.56 0.59 12.17
C ASN A 115 14.01 -0.83 12.54
N LYS A 116 13.68 -1.85 11.74
CA LYS A 116 14.08 -3.23 12.02
C LYS A 116 15.60 -3.35 12.07
N PRO A 117 16.21 -3.82 13.21
CA PRO A 117 17.66 -3.78 13.42
C PRO A 117 18.46 -4.50 12.33
N LEU A 118 17.99 -5.66 11.87
CA LEU A 118 18.64 -6.40 10.79
C LEU A 118 18.72 -5.59 9.49
N MET A 119 17.60 -4.95 9.11
CA MET A 119 17.55 -4.12 7.90
C MET A 119 18.42 -2.87 8.02
N ARG A 120 18.50 -2.28 9.21
CA ARG A 120 19.36 -1.12 9.45
C ARG A 120 20.85 -1.47 9.31
N ARG A 121 21.26 -2.61 9.80
CA ARG A 121 22.64 -3.11 9.65
C ARG A 121 23.00 -3.39 8.19
N LEU A 122 22.04 -3.84 7.41
CA LEU A 122 22.21 -4.20 6.00
C LEU A 122 21.79 -3.06 5.05
N ALA A 123 21.38 -1.90 5.56
CA ALA A 123 20.79 -0.84 4.77
C ALA A 123 21.67 -0.39 3.60
N LEU A 124 22.96 -0.19 3.84
CA LEU A 124 23.88 0.28 2.79
C LEU A 124 24.17 -0.81 1.76
N PRO A 125 24.65 -2.04 2.14
CA PRO A 125 24.99 -3.06 1.15
C PRO A 125 23.78 -3.69 0.47
N CYS A 126 22.62 -3.75 1.14
CA CYS A 126 21.42 -4.43 0.64
C CYS A 126 20.34 -3.48 0.13
N ARG A 127 20.61 -2.18 0.05
CA ARG A 127 19.63 -1.20 -0.44
C ARG A 127 19.03 -1.53 -1.80
N PRO A 128 19.80 -1.95 -2.82
CA PRO A 128 19.22 -2.37 -4.11
C PRO A 128 18.29 -3.58 -3.97
N LEU A 129 18.61 -4.53 -3.09
CA LEU A 129 17.80 -5.70 -2.83
C LEU A 129 16.47 -5.33 -2.14
N PHE A 130 16.50 -4.42 -1.17
CA PHE A 130 15.28 -3.94 -0.50
C PHE A 130 14.38 -3.17 -1.46
N ARG A 131 14.95 -2.37 -2.37
CA ARG A 131 14.21 -1.68 -3.41
C ARG A 131 13.57 -2.65 -4.40
N ALA A 132 14.30 -3.68 -4.83
CA ALA A 132 13.78 -4.72 -5.73
C ALA A 132 12.64 -5.50 -5.06
N ASN A 133 12.78 -5.83 -3.78
CA ASN A 133 11.74 -6.48 -2.99
C ASN A 133 10.47 -5.63 -2.88
N HIS A 134 10.62 -4.34 -2.64
CA HIS A 134 9.51 -3.39 -2.62
C HIS A 134 8.83 -3.30 -3.99
N ALA A 135 9.61 -3.23 -5.08
CA ALA A 135 9.06 -3.19 -6.44
C ALA A 135 8.26 -4.46 -6.77
N LEU A 136 8.70 -5.63 -6.32
CA LEU A 136 7.95 -6.88 -6.44
C LEU A 136 6.63 -6.82 -5.66
N MET A 137 6.67 -6.33 -4.43
CA MET A 137 5.50 -6.15 -3.58
C MET A 137 4.45 -5.24 -4.24
N ILE A 138 4.87 -4.11 -4.78
CA ILE A 138 4.01 -3.16 -5.47
C ILE A 138 3.42 -3.79 -6.74
N ARG A 139 4.21 -4.51 -7.52
CA ARG A 139 3.72 -5.21 -8.72
C ARG A 139 2.64 -6.23 -8.39
N GLN A 140 2.84 -7.02 -7.35
CA GLN A 140 1.87 -8.03 -6.93
C GLN A 140 0.63 -7.39 -6.30
N GLY A 141 0.78 -6.30 -5.57
CA GLY A 141 -0.35 -5.51 -5.07
C GLY A 141 -1.22 -4.98 -6.22
N ARG A 142 -0.61 -4.43 -7.26
CA ARG A 142 -1.31 -3.96 -8.46
C ARG A 142 -2.08 -5.08 -9.16
N ARG A 143 -1.45 -6.24 -9.35
CA ARG A 143 -2.11 -7.42 -9.94
C ARG A 143 -3.28 -7.89 -9.07
N GLY A 144 -3.08 -7.96 -7.76
CA GLY A 144 -4.11 -8.39 -6.82
C GLY A 144 -5.28 -7.43 -6.78
N LEU A 145 -5.04 -6.13 -6.77
CA LEU A 145 -6.09 -5.11 -6.81
C LEU A 145 -6.91 -5.21 -8.10
N ARG A 146 -6.26 -5.35 -9.24
CA ARG A 146 -6.94 -5.51 -10.53
C ARG A 146 -7.82 -6.77 -10.55
N ALA A 147 -7.31 -7.88 -10.05
CA ALA A 147 -8.08 -9.13 -9.96
C ALA A 147 -9.27 -8.98 -9.00
N ARG A 148 -9.09 -8.35 -7.86
CA ARG A 148 -10.14 -8.09 -6.87
C ARG A 148 -11.27 -7.23 -7.46
N LEU A 149 -10.92 -6.20 -8.20
CA LEU A 149 -11.89 -5.31 -8.84
C LEU A 149 -12.64 -5.98 -10.00
N ALA A 150 -11.96 -6.87 -10.74
CA ALA A 150 -12.59 -7.63 -11.83
C ALA A 150 -13.64 -8.65 -11.33
N THR A 151 -13.51 -9.13 -10.09
CA THR A 151 -14.45 -10.08 -9.47
C THR A 151 -15.52 -9.41 -8.62
N ALA A 152 -15.40 -8.11 -8.33
CA ALA A 152 -16.43 -7.38 -7.62
C ALA A 152 -17.70 -7.31 -8.51
N PRO A 153 -18.87 -7.76 -8.05
CA PRO A 153 -20.09 -7.49 -8.78
C PRO A 153 -20.25 -5.97 -8.91
N ASP A 154 -20.55 -5.51 -10.10
CA ASP A 154 -20.92 -4.12 -10.31
C ASP A 154 -21.99 -3.79 -9.27
N ALA A 155 -21.63 -2.90 -8.33
CA ALA A 155 -22.61 -2.40 -7.40
C ALA A 155 -23.56 -1.51 -8.20
N VAL A 156 -24.69 -2.09 -8.59
CA VAL A 156 -25.84 -1.37 -9.13
C VAL A 156 -26.39 -0.45 -8.04
#